data_83b78d3332b0a11a9a80f8b580a42a4c
#
_entry.id   83b78d3332b0a11a9a80f8b580a42a4c
#
_cell.length_a   1.000
_cell.length_b   1.000
_cell.length_c   1.000
_cell.angle_alpha   90.00
_cell.angle_beta   90.00
_cell.angle_gamma   90.00
#
_symmetry.space_group_name_H-M   'P 1'
#
loop_
_entity.id
_entity.type
_entity.pdbx_description
1 polymer ?
#
loop_
_entity_poly.entity_id
_entity_poly.type
_entity_poly.pdbx_seq_one_letter_code
_entity_poly.pdbx_strand_id
1 'polypeptide(L)'
;IPLRLVGSEMCIRDRSERFGHDFSGYALDAPVPELALPDTYHAFTRVLLAKARREQMTLRDLYSLTAAARGHWVLCGSPETIADTLQTWFEGHAADGFNIMPPYFHEGFDDFIDGVVPILQERGLFRTRYEGSTLRDHLGLSRPAPVR
;
A
#
# COMPACT_ATOMS: atom_id res chain seq x y z
N ILE A 1 -3.91 17.21 1.63
CA ILE A 1 -3.26 17.49 0.33
C ILE A 1 -4.25 18.30 -0.48
N PRO A 2 -3.91 19.53 -0.95
CA PRO A 2 -4.87 20.34 -1.71
C PRO A 2 -5.32 19.55 -2.94
N LEU A 3 -6.63 19.46 -3.13
CA LEU A 3 -7.32 18.83 -4.27
C LEU A 3 -6.79 19.31 -5.65
N ARG A 4 -6.02 20.39 -5.67
CA ARG A 4 -5.39 20.95 -6.87
C ARG A 4 -4.25 20.11 -7.46
N LEU A 5 -3.69 19.17 -6.70
CA LEU A 5 -2.62 18.30 -7.18
C LEU A 5 -3.14 17.02 -7.86
N VAL A 6 -4.38 16.64 -7.59
CA VAL A 6 -5.01 15.49 -8.26
C VAL A 6 -5.70 16.00 -9.51
N GLY A 7 -5.17 15.65 -10.67
CA GLY A 7 -5.68 16.10 -11.98
C GLY A 7 -4.90 17.25 -12.61
N SER A 8 -3.71 17.57 -12.11
CA SER A 8 -2.78 18.44 -12.83
C SER A 8 -2.30 17.73 -14.10
N GLU A 9 -1.94 18.52 -15.14
CA GLU A 9 -1.37 17.98 -16.39
C GLU A 9 -0.22 17.00 -16.14
N MET A 10 0.58 17.25 -15.09
CA MET A 10 1.67 16.37 -14.69
C MET A 10 1.17 15.02 -14.21
N CYS A 11 0.06 14.97 -13.45
CA CYS A 11 -0.55 13.71 -13.02
C CYS A 11 -1.13 12.92 -14.19
N ILE A 12 -1.75 13.59 -15.14
CA ILE A 12 -2.29 12.98 -16.37
C ILE A 12 -1.15 12.36 -17.18
N ARG A 13 -0.06 13.11 -17.38
CA ARG A 13 1.10 12.66 -18.13
C ARG A 13 1.79 11.47 -17.46
N ASP A 14 2.05 11.52 -16.16
CA ASP A 14 2.66 10.40 -15.41
C ASP A 14 1.81 9.11 -15.51
N ARG A 15 0.48 9.24 -15.52
CA ARG A 15 -0.42 8.09 -15.68
C ARG A 15 -0.48 7.60 -17.12
N SER A 16 -0.49 8.52 -18.09
CA SER A 16 -0.45 8.16 -19.50
C SER A 16 0.80 7.31 -19.81
N GLU A 17 1.95 7.70 -19.30
CA GLU A 17 3.19 6.94 -19.43
C GLU A 17 3.08 5.55 -18.75
N ARG A 18 2.53 5.50 -17.54
CA ARG A 18 2.41 4.26 -16.76
C ARG A 18 1.43 3.25 -17.36
N PHE A 19 0.35 3.73 -17.96
CA PHE A 19 -0.65 2.89 -18.62
C PHE A 19 -0.42 2.72 -20.12
N GLY A 20 0.61 3.39 -20.70
CA GLY A 20 0.88 3.37 -22.13
C GLY A 20 -0.29 3.89 -22.97
N HIS A 21 -1.12 4.76 -22.40
CA HIS A 21 -2.30 5.32 -23.05
C HIS A 21 -2.42 6.79 -22.71
N ASP A 22 -2.63 7.62 -23.73
CA ASP A 22 -2.80 9.07 -23.53
C ASP A 22 -4.20 9.38 -22.98
N PHE A 23 -4.23 9.86 -21.75
CA PHE A 23 -5.47 10.28 -21.09
C PHE A 23 -5.76 11.78 -21.21
N SER A 24 -4.95 12.55 -21.92
CA SER A 24 -5.10 14.01 -22.00
C SER A 24 -6.43 14.48 -22.63
N GLY A 25 -7.01 13.65 -23.50
CA GLY A 25 -8.30 13.90 -24.15
C GLY A 25 -9.54 13.50 -23.35
N TYR A 26 -9.37 12.92 -22.13
CA TYR A 26 -10.50 12.41 -21.34
C TYR A 26 -10.84 13.36 -20.20
N ALA A 27 -12.14 13.53 -19.92
CA ALA A 27 -12.57 14.22 -18.72
C ALA A 27 -12.21 13.39 -17.47
N LEU A 28 -11.77 14.04 -16.38
CA LEU A 28 -11.37 13.35 -15.15
C LEU A 28 -12.50 12.52 -14.54
N ASP A 29 -13.74 12.97 -14.69
CA ASP A 29 -14.92 12.29 -14.16
C ASP A 29 -15.54 11.31 -15.17
N ALA A 30 -14.87 11.10 -16.31
CA ALA A 30 -15.25 10.05 -17.25
C ALA A 30 -14.85 8.66 -16.69
N PRO A 31 -15.60 7.61 -17.04
CA PRO A 31 -15.21 6.24 -16.73
C PRO A 31 -13.84 5.91 -17.32
N VAL A 32 -13.08 5.06 -16.63
CA VAL A 32 -11.80 4.56 -17.17
C VAL A 32 -12.08 3.83 -18.49
N PRO A 33 -11.43 4.22 -19.60
CA PRO A 33 -11.68 3.62 -20.90
C PRO A 33 -11.22 2.16 -20.93
N GLU A 34 -11.77 1.42 -21.87
CA GLU A 34 -11.35 0.05 -22.11
C GLU A 34 -10.01 0.05 -22.84
N LEU A 35 -8.94 -0.39 -22.17
CA LEU A 35 -7.60 -0.42 -22.71
C LEU A 35 -7.23 -1.86 -23.11
N ALA A 36 -6.83 -2.04 -24.37
CA ALA A 36 -6.18 -3.25 -24.82
C ALA A 36 -4.68 -3.17 -24.43
N LEU A 37 -4.32 -3.84 -23.35
CA LEU A 37 -2.93 -3.90 -22.90
C LEU A 37 -2.19 -5.05 -23.56
N PRO A 38 -0.97 -4.82 -24.09
CA PRO A 38 -0.08 -5.89 -24.51
C PRO A 38 0.21 -6.86 -23.36
N ASP A 39 0.50 -8.13 -23.70
CA ASP A 39 0.81 -9.15 -22.69
C ASP A 39 2.07 -8.86 -21.86
N THR A 40 2.94 -8.01 -22.37
CA THR A 40 4.16 -7.55 -21.71
C THR A 40 3.94 -6.51 -20.62
N TYR A 41 2.70 -6.03 -20.45
CA TYR A 41 2.41 -5.00 -19.44
C TYR A 41 2.50 -5.52 -18.02
N HIS A 42 3.01 -4.67 -17.12
CA HIS A 42 3.19 -5.03 -15.70
C HIS A 42 1.89 -5.53 -15.08
N ALA A 43 1.99 -6.62 -14.30
CA ALA A 43 0.86 -7.23 -13.60
C ALA A 43 0.06 -6.22 -12.78
N PHE A 44 0.74 -5.25 -12.17
CA PHE A 44 0.13 -4.17 -11.41
C PHE A 44 -0.87 -3.32 -12.22
N THR A 45 -0.51 -2.93 -13.45
CA THR A 45 -1.40 -2.16 -14.34
C THR A 45 -2.68 -2.95 -14.67
N ARG A 46 -2.53 -4.26 -14.92
CA ARG A 46 -3.67 -5.15 -15.17
C ARG A 46 -4.61 -5.24 -13.98
N VAL A 47 -4.06 -5.40 -12.77
CA VAL A 47 -4.85 -5.45 -11.53
C VAL A 47 -5.61 -4.15 -11.29
N LEU A 48 -4.96 -3.00 -11.51
CA LEU A 48 -5.61 -1.69 -11.36
C LEU A 48 -6.75 -1.49 -12.36
N LEU A 49 -6.54 -1.85 -13.61
CA LEU A 49 -7.60 -1.73 -14.63
C LEU A 49 -8.75 -2.73 -14.39
N ALA A 50 -8.45 -3.94 -13.93
CA ALA A 50 -9.47 -4.90 -13.54
C ALA A 50 -10.31 -4.38 -12.36
N LYS A 51 -9.65 -3.77 -11.35
CA LYS A 51 -10.33 -3.10 -10.25
C LYS A 51 -11.19 -1.94 -10.75
N ALA A 52 -10.61 -1.06 -11.57
CA ALA A 52 -11.31 0.09 -12.11
C ALA A 52 -12.59 -0.30 -12.88
N ARG A 53 -12.52 -1.37 -13.68
CA ARG A 53 -13.68 -1.92 -14.41
C ARG A 53 -14.72 -2.50 -13.45
N ARG A 54 -14.30 -3.32 -12.50
CA ARG A 54 -15.21 -3.96 -11.53
C ARG A 54 -15.98 -2.95 -10.70
N GLU A 55 -15.31 -1.85 -10.30
CA GLU A 55 -15.84 -0.83 -9.42
C GLU A 55 -16.36 0.40 -10.19
N GLN A 56 -16.36 0.33 -11.53
CA GLN A 56 -16.80 1.43 -12.42
C GLN A 56 -16.16 2.79 -12.07
N MET A 57 -14.86 2.76 -11.79
CA MET A 57 -14.11 3.94 -11.38
C MET A 57 -13.99 4.97 -12.49
N THR A 58 -13.95 6.24 -12.11
CA THR A 58 -13.58 7.35 -12.98
C THR A 58 -12.05 7.46 -13.08
N LEU A 59 -11.56 8.24 -14.04
CA LEU A 59 -10.13 8.57 -14.11
C LEU A 59 -9.66 9.29 -12.85
N ARG A 60 -10.49 10.11 -12.23
CA ARG A 60 -10.20 10.77 -10.96
C ARG A 60 -9.97 9.75 -9.84
N ASP A 61 -10.81 8.73 -9.75
CA ASP A 61 -10.68 7.67 -8.74
C ASP A 61 -9.39 6.86 -8.97
N LEU A 62 -9.11 6.51 -10.22
CA LEU A 62 -7.89 5.81 -10.60
C LEU A 62 -6.64 6.62 -10.26
N TYR A 63 -6.66 7.94 -10.48
CA TYR A 63 -5.56 8.83 -10.11
C TYR A 63 -5.40 8.91 -8.59
N SER A 64 -6.50 9.08 -7.86
CA SER A 64 -6.47 9.13 -6.41
C SER A 64 -5.92 7.84 -5.79
N LEU A 65 -6.38 6.69 -6.27
CA LEU A 65 -5.91 5.39 -5.83
C LEU A 65 -4.39 5.21 -6.04
N THR A 66 -3.88 5.64 -7.19
CA THR A 66 -2.47 5.46 -7.52
C THR A 66 -1.56 6.56 -6.96
N ALA A 67 -2.07 7.78 -6.77
CA ALA A 67 -1.30 8.87 -6.19
C ALA A 67 -1.08 8.70 -4.69
N ALA A 68 -2.10 8.25 -3.96
CA ALA A 68 -2.05 8.14 -2.51
C ALA A 68 -1.03 7.09 -2.02
N ALA A 69 -0.97 5.94 -2.68
CA ALA A 69 -0.19 4.82 -2.17
C ALA A 69 0.66 4.10 -3.22
N ARG A 70 0.73 4.59 -4.44
CA ARG A 70 1.49 3.97 -5.56
C ARG A 70 1.19 2.48 -5.76
N GLY A 71 0.00 2.03 -5.34
CA GLY A 71 -0.43 0.65 -5.41
C GLY A 71 -0.22 -0.18 -4.15
N HIS A 72 0.33 0.40 -3.11
CA HIS A 72 0.34 -0.25 -1.79
C HIS A 72 -1.08 -0.27 -1.20
N TRP A 73 -1.30 -1.24 -0.35
CA TRP A 73 -2.57 -1.36 0.35
C TRP A 73 -2.75 -0.22 1.35
N VAL A 74 -3.85 0.49 1.27
CA VAL A 74 -4.21 1.57 2.18
C VAL A 74 -5.24 1.03 3.16
N LEU A 75 -4.92 1.11 4.45
CA LEU A 75 -5.84 0.86 5.54
C LEU A 75 -6.19 2.18 6.20
N CYS A 76 -7.47 2.36 6.51
CA CYS A 76 -7.97 3.49 7.27
C CYS A 76 -9.05 2.98 8.22
N GLY A 77 -8.95 3.34 9.49
CA GLY A 77 -9.91 2.92 10.51
C GLY A 77 -9.41 3.25 11.91
N SER A 78 -10.15 2.79 12.92
CA SER A 78 -9.68 2.85 14.30
C SER A 78 -8.48 1.92 14.50
N PRO A 79 -7.68 2.10 15.57
CA PRO A 79 -6.59 1.19 15.91
C PRO A 79 -7.02 -0.28 15.96
N GLU A 80 -8.20 -0.57 16.51
CA GLU A 80 -8.76 -1.92 16.58
C GLU A 80 -9.03 -2.49 15.20
N THR A 81 -9.66 -1.69 14.31
CA THR A 81 -9.97 -2.11 12.93
C THR A 81 -8.69 -2.44 12.16
N ILE A 82 -7.65 -1.64 12.33
CA ILE A 82 -6.36 -1.87 11.70
C ILE A 82 -5.71 -3.13 12.27
N ALA A 83 -5.70 -3.29 13.60
CA ALA A 83 -5.15 -4.47 14.25
C ALA A 83 -5.88 -5.76 13.83
N ASP A 84 -7.21 -5.75 13.76
CA ASP A 84 -8.04 -6.88 13.32
C ASP A 84 -7.70 -7.28 11.87
N THR A 85 -7.50 -6.29 11.02
CA THR A 85 -7.17 -6.52 9.62
C THR A 85 -5.78 -7.14 9.47
N LEU A 86 -4.78 -6.62 10.17
CA LEU A 86 -3.42 -7.16 10.18
C LEU A 86 -3.40 -8.59 10.74
N GLN A 87 -4.11 -8.84 11.83
CA GLN A 87 -4.26 -10.18 12.41
C GLN A 87 -4.88 -11.16 11.42
N THR A 88 -5.99 -10.78 10.79
CA THR A 88 -6.69 -11.62 9.80
C THR A 88 -5.77 -12.05 8.67
N TRP A 89 -4.95 -11.13 8.16
CA TRP A 89 -4.01 -11.44 7.08
C TRP A 89 -2.85 -12.32 7.54
N PHE A 90 -2.34 -12.08 8.74
CA PHE A 90 -1.26 -12.88 9.32
C PHE A 90 -1.72 -14.31 9.62
N GLU A 91 -2.83 -14.48 10.31
CA GLU A 91 -3.39 -15.78 10.66
C GLU A 91 -3.90 -16.56 9.43
N GLY A 92 -4.37 -15.83 8.41
CA GLY A 92 -4.77 -16.39 7.13
C GLY A 92 -3.59 -16.75 6.21
N HIS A 93 -2.33 -16.62 6.68
CA HIS A 93 -1.11 -16.87 5.90
C HIS A 93 -1.03 -16.06 4.59
N ALA A 94 -1.68 -14.92 4.54
CA ALA A 94 -1.61 -14.01 3.40
C ALA A 94 -0.36 -13.10 3.45
N ALA A 95 0.22 -12.91 4.65
CA ALA A 95 1.46 -12.17 4.86
C ALA A 95 2.15 -12.65 6.16
N ASP A 96 3.48 -12.70 6.14
CA ASP A 96 4.32 -13.04 7.30
C ASP A 96 4.67 -11.80 8.15
N GLY A 97 4.37 -10.62 7.65
CA GLY A 97 4.62 -9.33 8.29
C GLY A 97 4.25 -8.16 7.39
N PHE A 98 4.35 -6.96 7.93
CA PHE A 98 3.91 -5.75 7.26
C PHE A 98 4.96 -4.66 7.33
N ASN A 99 5.20 -3.98 6.22
CA ASN A 99 5.92 -2.72 6.20
C ASN A 99 4.93 -1.58 6.34
N ILE A 100 5.02 -0.84 7.44
CA ILE A 100 4.15 0.29 7.70
C ILE A 100 4.72 1.54 7.05
N MET A 101 3.93 2.16 6.18
CA MET A 101 4.28 3.41 5.51
C MET A 101 3.29 4.49 5.94
N PRO A 102 3.63 5.30 6.95
CA PRO A 102 2.75 6.38 7.38
C PRO A 102 2.66 7.46 6.29
N PRO A 103 1.52 8.14 6.13
CA PRO A 103 1.35 9.20 5.14
C PRO A 103 2.24 10.42 5.44
N TYR A 104 2.61 10.63 6.70
CA TYR A 104 3.53 11.66 7.19
C TYR A 104 4.20 11.17 8.47
N PHE A 105 5.43 11.63 8.69
CA PHE A 105 6.19 11.28 9.89
C PHE A 105 5.81 12.18 11.08
N HIS A 106 6.12 11.69 12.25
CA HIS A 106 5.71 12.03 13.59
C HIS A 106 4.28 11.60 13.86
N GLU A 107 3.29 12.46 13.80
CA GLU A 107 1.92 12.18 14.24
C GLU A 107 1.32 10.90 13.64
N GLY A 108 1.39 10.73 12.31
CA GLY A 108 0.78 9.56 11.64
C GLY A 108 1.47 8.24 11.94
N PHE A 109 2.76 8.25 12.30
CA PHE A 109 3.47 7.05 12.72
C PHE A 109 3.31 6.82 14.22
N ASP A 110 3.29 7.86 15.00
CA ASP A 110 3.07 7.82 16.45
C ASP A 110 1.66 7.27 16.74
N ASP A 111 0.63 7.71 16.02
CA ASP A 111 -0.72 7.16 16.11
C ASP A 111 -0.76 5.64 15.88
N PHE A 112 0.04 5.12 14.95
CA PHE A 112 0.14 3.68 14.73
C PHE A 112 0.86 2.97 15.88
N ILE A 113 1.98 3.55 16.35
CA ILE A 113 2.76 2.98 17.45
C ILE A 113 1.97 3.00 18.76
N ASP A 114 1.32 4.10 19.08
CA ASP A 114 0.61 4.28 20.34
C ASP A 114 -0.78 3.62 20.35
N GLY A 115 -1.41 3.50 19.18
CA GLY A 115 -2.73 2.93 19.06
C GLY A 115 -2.74 1.44 18.67
N VAL A 116 -2.08 1.08 17.57
CA VAL A 116 -2.19 -0.27 16.98
C VAL A 116 -1.22 -1.26 17.62
N VAL A 117 0.03 -0.85 17.85
CA VAL A 117 1.08 -1.75 18.38
C VAL A 117 0.70 -2.33 19.74
N PRO A 118 0.17 -1.58 20.72
CA PRO A 118 -0.23 -2.16 22.00
C PRO A 118 -1.29 -3.26 21.86
N ILE A 119 -2.26 -3.08 20.96
CA ILE A 119 -3.28 -4.08 20.69
C ILE A 119 -2.66 -5.37 20.15
N LEU A 120 -1.72 -5.24 19.19
CA LEU A 120 -1.01 -6.40 18.65
C LEU A 120 -0.13 -7.09 19.70
N GLN A 121 0.46 -6.33 20.62
CA GLN A 121 1.23 -6.87 21.74
C GLN A 121 0.35 -7.63 22.74
N GLU A 122 -0.80 -7.07 23.11
CA GLU A 122 -1.78 -7.71 23.99
C GLU A 122 -2.30 -9.03 23.39
N ARG A 123 -2.47 -9.08 22.07
CA ARG A 123 -2.87 -10.29 21.34
C ARG A 123 -1.72 -11.29 21.12
N GLY A 124 -0.50 -11.00 21.57
CA GLY A 124 0.68 -11.85 21.36
C GLY A 124 1.19 -11.90 19.91
N LEU A 125 0.73 -10.99 19.05
CA LEU A 125 1.09 -10.92 17.64
C LEU A 125 2.32 -10.03 17.37
N PHE A 126 2.74 -9.26 18.34
CA PHE A 126 3.92 -8.43 18.27
C PHE A 126 4.73 -8.52 19.56
N ARG A 127 6.05 -8.43 19.44
CA ARG A 127 6.96 -8.51 20.58
C ARG A 127 6.74 -7.39 21.57
N THR A 128 6.79 -7.70 22.87
CA THR A 128 6.78 -6.71 23.96
C THR A 128 8.20 -6.33 24.43
N ARG A 129 9.21 -7.12 24.05
CA ARG A 129 10.63 -6.92 24.39
C ARG A 129 11.51 -7.54 23.34
N TYR A 130 12.74 -7.11 23.26
CA TYR A 130 13.78 -7.73 22.46
C TYR A 130 14.50 -8.81 23.28
N GLU A 131 14.71 -9.99 22.70
CA GLU A 131 15.35 -11.15 23.31
C GLU A 131 16.78 -11.33 22.81
N GLY A 132 17.48 -10.39 22.49
CA GLY A 132 18.85 -10.49 22.00
C GLY A 132 19.52 -9.15 21.87
N SER A 133 20.76 -9.15 21.44
CA SER A 133 21.57 -7.94 21.29
C SER A 133 21.82 -7.55 19.82
N THR A 134 21.47 -8.42 18.88
CA THR A 134 21.66 -8.18 17.45
C THR A 134 20.35 -8.36 16.67
N LEU A 135 20.26 -7.71 15.51
CA LEU A 135 19.11 -7.90 14.60
C LEU A 135 18.93 -9.39 14.23
N ARG A 136 20.02 -10.11 14.09
CA ARG A 136 20.00 -11.54 13.76
C ARG A 136 19.37 -12.37 14.89
N ASP A 137 19.65 -12.05 16.14
CA ASP A 137 19.02 -12.70 17.30
C ASP A 137 17.50 -12.43 17.28
N HIS A 138 17.11 -11.19 17.01
CA HIS A 138 15.69 -10.80 16.96
C HIS A 138 14.91 -11.47 15.81
N LEU A 139 15.61 -11.86 14.74
CA LEU A 139 15.04 -12.60 13.61
C LEU A 139 15.16 -14.12 13.77
N GLY A 140 15.69 -14.62 14.89
CA GLY A 140 15.90 -16.07 15.12
C GLY A 140 16.90 -16.71 14.16
N LEU A 141 17.80 -15.93 13.56
CA LEU A 141 18.75 -16.42 12.56
C LEU A 141 20.07 -16.83 13.22
N SER A 142 20.56 -18.02 12.88
CA SER A 142 21.87 -18.48 13.33
C SER A 142 23.00 -17.61 12.75
N ARG A 143 24.09 -17.46 13.52
CA ARG A 143 25.28 -16.73 13.05
C ARG A 143 25.94 -17.53 11.89
N PRO A 144 26.21 -16.91 10.74
CA PRO A 144 26.89 -17.61 9.65
C PRO A 144 28.32 -17.99 10.05
N ALA A 145 28.79 -19.10 9.53
CA ALA A 145 30.19 -19.46 9.69
C ALA A 145 31.07 -18.39 9.03
N PRO A 146 32.25 -18.09 9.60
CA PRO A 146 33.18 -17.17 8.95
C PRO A 146 33.59 -17.71 7.58
N VAL A 147 33.51 -16.85 6.58
CA VAL A 147 34.03 -17.17 5.25
C VAL A 147 35.56 -17.23 5.35
N ARG A 148 36.15 -18.38 5.02
CA ARG A 148 37.59 -18.55 4.97
C ARG A 148 38.15 -18.12 3.62
#